data_8e6ab3686cf34475945943c187b90927
#
_entry.id   8e6ab3686cf34475945943c187b90927
#
_cell.length_a   1.000
_cell.length_b   1.000
_cell.length_c   1.000
_cell.angle_alpha   90.00
_cell.angle_beta   90.00
_cell.angle_gamma   90.00
#
_symmetry.space_group_name_H-M   'P 1'
#
loop_
_entity.id
_entity.type
_entity.pdbx_description
1 polymer ?
#
loop_
_entity_poly.entity_id
_entity_poly.type
_entity_poly.pdbx_seq_one_letter_code
_entity_poly.pdbx_strand_id
1 'polypeptide(L)'
;MARTPMFDLLRRAAALSAAARRSGESLDELAQRAHEQRVDAARRRFLTRAATASAALTLAACARTPLHTATNDNDAVLIVGAGIAGLVCAHRLRAQGVRVRVHEARERVGGRMLSLRGFFADRQICELGGELIDSGHARIRDLAAELKLELDDLADDPTAAFGDGWFCDGKRYGEADLLREFAPLSKIIARDAQSLPDAPITYAAPGGAETLDKLTLTRYLDRIGASGWLRKLIEVAYTTEMGLDCEEQSALNLIDLIGTKSDKFQIYGESDERFHVRGGNDLVVQRLGEKLADAITTGSVLEALRQRADGAYVATFRRGSASSEIVARRMVLALPFTTLRRVRNDLELPQPKRDAIARLRYGSNAKLMIGFSERVWATRHRMSGTTYSDLPLQTTWETSRLQNGAAGILTNFTGGRQGLELGADSPKAQADRAVRQLETLWPALASAREGQREARMHWPSQEFTLGSYACYGPGEWTTLRGAPGESVGNLHFAGEHCAFDNQGFMEGGVETGEWAARAILEKRVVRAA
;
A
#
# COMPACT_ATOMS: atom_id res chain seq x y z
N MET A 1 4.77 1.72 -1.58
CA MET A 1 4.58 1.41 -3.00
C MET A 1 3.38 2.17 -3.42
N ALA A 2 3.42 2.88 -4.52
CA ALA A 2 2.27 3.58 -5.00
C ALA A 2 1.28 2.55 -5.55
N ARG A 3 0.17 2.41 -4.95
CA ARG A 3 -1.09 2.16 -5.62
C ARG A 3 -1.65 3.52 -5.94
N THR A 4 -2.29 3.67 -7.07
CA THR A 4 -2.72 4.95 -7.60
C THR A 4 -4.01 5.48 -6.95
N PRO A 5 -4.35 6.78 -7.05
CA PRO A 5 -5.34 7.53 -6.26
C PRO A 5 -6.80 7.10 -6.34
N MET A 6 -7.12 6.14 -7.11
CA MET A 6 -8.47 5.85 -7.56
C MET A 6 -9.22 4.74 -6.79
N PHE A 7 -8.58 4.09 -5.81
CA PHE A 7 -9.15 2.92 -5.11
C PHE A 7 -10.31 3.24 -4.15
N ASP A 8 -10.21 4.32 -3.40
CA ASP A 8 -11.21 4.66 -2.37
C ASP A 8 -12.48 5.35 -2.92
N LEU A 9 -12.42 5.93 -4.11
CA LEU A 9 -13.56 6.66 -4.71
C LEU A 9 -14.64 5.72 -5.24
N LEU A 10 -14.25 4.58 -5.79
CA LEU A 10 -15.22 3.61 -6.32
C LEU A 10 -15.99 2.90 -5.24
N ARG A 11 -15.32 2.50 -4.18
CA ARG A 11 -15.97 1.82 -3.06
C ARG A 11 -17.04 2.70 -2.42
N ARG A 12 -16.77 4.00 -2.29
CA ARG A 12 -17.74 4.96 -1.75
C ARG A 12 -18.85 5.28 -2.75
N ALA A 13 -18.54 5.40 -4.03
CA ALA A 13 -19.55 5.63 -5.07
C ALA A 13 -20.42 4.39 -5.27
N ALA A 14 -19.87 3.18 -5.22
CA ALA A 14 -20.64 1.94 -5.24
C ALA A 14 -21.55 1.82 -3.99
N ALA A 15 -21.03 2.13 -2.81
CA ALA A 15 -21.80 2.13 -1.56
C ALA A 15 -22.93 3.19 -1.58
N LEU A 16 -22.65 4.41 -2.07
CA LEU A 16 -23.66 5.46 -2.23
C LEU A 16 -24.67 5.13 -3.32
N SER A 17 -24.25 4.52 -4.43
CA SER A 17 -25.16 4.06 -5.49
C SER A 17 -26.04 2.90 -5.06
N ALA A 18 -25.50 1.98 -4.24
CA ALA A 18 -26.28 0.91 -3.63
C ALA A 18 -27.28 1.45 -2.58
N ALA A 19 -26.88 2.47 -1.81
CA ALA A 19 -27.75 3.15 -0.86
C ALA A 19 -28.87 3.94 -1.57
N ALA A 20 -28.56 4.67 -2.66
CA ALA A 20 -29.52 5.41 -3.48
C ALA A 20 -30.61 4.50 -4.07
N ARG A 21 -30.23 3.31 -4.51
CA ARG A 21 -31.19 2.32 -5.04
C ARG A 21 -32.08 1.72 -3.95
N ARG A 22 -31.61 1.60 -2.71
CA ARG A 22 -32.41 1.07 -1.60
C ARG A 22 -33.35 2.10 -0.98
N SER A 23 -32.94 3.37 -0.91
CA SER A 23 -33.70 4.45 -0.29
C SER A 23 -34.59 5.23 -1.27
N GLY A 24 -34.36 5.14 -2.58
CA GLY A 24 -35.03 5.97 -3.58
C GLY A 24 -34.59 7.44 -3.59
N GLU A 25 -33.56 7.78 -2.82
CA GLU A 25 -32.99 9.13 -2.74
C GLU A 25 -31.95 9.35 -3.86
N SER A 26 -31.74 10.61 -4.27
CA SER A 26 -30.74 10.90 -5.27
C SER A 26 -29.32 10.69 -4.75
N LEU A 27 -28.39 10.39 -5.63
CA LEU A 27 -26.97 10.23 -5.31
C LEU A 27 -26.37 11.47 -4.66
N ASP A 28 -26.82 12.67 -5.09
CA ASP A 28 -26.34 13.95 -4.56
C ASP A 28 -26.81 14.17 -3.13
N GLU A 29 -28.06 13.84 -2.79
CA GLU A 29 -28.59 13.94 -1.42
C GLU A 29 -27.87 12.97 -0.47
N LEU A 30 -27.58 11.76 -0.92
CA LEU A 30 -26.84 10.78 -0.12
C LEU A 30 -25.36 11.14 0.01
N ALA A 31 -24.74 11.69 -1.03
CA ALA A 31 -23.37 12.17 -0.98
C ALA A 31 -23.24 13.37 -0.05
N GLN A 32 -24.20 14.30 -0.09
CA GLN A 32 -24.27 15.46 0.80
C GLN A 32 -24.49 15.02 2.26
N ARG A 33 -25.41 14.10 2.51
CA ARG A 33 -25.66 13.52 3.85
C ARG A 33 -24.44 12.77 4.40
N ALA A 34 -23.75 12.01 3.56
CA ALA A 34 -22.52 11.33 3.93
C ALA A 34 -21.37 12.31 4.21
N HIS A 35 -21.35 13.45 3.52
CA HIS A 35 -20.43 14.56 3.80
C HIS A 35 -20.74 15.23 5.13
N GLU A 36 -22.00 15.57 5.37
CA GLU A 36 -22.48 16.22 6.61
C GLU A 36 -22.25 15.29 7.83
N GLN A 37 -22.52 13.99 7.71
CA GLN A 37 -22.24 13.02 8.77
C GLN A 37 -20.75 12.90 9.09
N ARG A 38 -19.86 13.08 8.10
CA ARG A 38 -18.40 13.12 8.33
C ARG A 38 -17.96 14.39 9.04
N VAL A 39 -18.51 15.53 8.63
CA VAL A 39 -18.24 16.83 9.27
C VAL A 39 -18.72 16.79 10.73
N ASP A 40 -19.90 16.25 10.98
CA ASP A 40 -20.44 16.10 12.34
C ASP A 40 -19.66 15.07 13.18
N ALA A 41 -19.21 13.97 12.58
CA ALA A 41 -18.36 12.99 13.27
C ALA A 41 -16.96 13.55 13.57
N ALA A 42 -16.39 14.35 12.68
CA ALA A 42 -15.14 15.07 12.91
C ALA A 42 -15.32 16.15 14.02
N ARG A 43 -16.42 16.88 13.99
CA ARG A 43 -16.77 17.90 15.00
C ARG A 43 -17.03 17.29 16.38
N ARG A 44 -17.75 16.16 16.45
CA ARG A 44 -17.95 15.39 17.70
C ARG A 44 -16.64 14.86 18.25
N ARG A 45 -15.76 14.30 17.39
CA ARG A 45 -14.42 13.85 17.81
C ARG A 45 -13.54 15.00 18.31
N PHE A 46 -13.61 16.17 17.69
CA PHE A 46 -12.92 17.36 18.16
C PHE A 46 -13.44 17.81 19.52
N LEU A 47 -14.75 17.89 19.72
CA LEU A 47 -15.38 18.27 20.99
C LEU A 47 -15.11 17.24 22.12
N THR A 48 -15.11 15.95 21.80
CA THR A 48 -14.77 14.89 22.76
C THR A 48 -13.29 14.94 23.16
N ARG A 49 -12.39 15.25 22.21
CA ARG A 49 -10.96 15.43 22.49
C ARG A 49 -10.68 16.68 23.32
N ALA A 50 -11.44 17.76 23.11
CA ALA A 50 -11.33 18.97 23.94
C ALA A 50 -11.82 18.73 25.38
N ALA A 51 -12.90 17.96 25.55
CA ALA A 51 -13.42 17.60 26.88
C ALA A 51 -12.49 16.64 27.64
N THR A 52 -11.85 15.68 26.95
CA THR A 52 -10.88 14.76 27.57
C THR A 52 -9.56 15.43 27.92
N ALA A 53 -9.11 16.43 27.14
CA ALA A 53 -7.92 17.22 27.47
C ALA A 53 -8.11 18.08 28.73
N SER A 54 -9.31 18.60 28.94
CA SER A 54 -9.63 19.39 30.14
C SER A 54 -9.73 18.52 31.42
N ALA A 55 -10.19 17.27 31.29
CA ALA A 55 -10.24 16.32 32.41
C ALA A 55 -8.87 15.74 32.79
N ALA A 56 -7.92 15.64 31.83
CA ALA A 56 -6.58 15.11 32.08
C ALA A 56 -5.68 16.09 32.88
N LEU A 57 -5.94 17.40 32.81
CA LEU A 57 -5.16 18.42 33.51
C LEU A 57 -5.48 18.51 35.02
N THR A 58 -6.61 17.95 35.47
CA THR A 58 -7.00 17.95 36.89
C THR A 58 -6.61 16.68 37.66
N LEU A 59 -6.15 15.62 36.98
CA LEU A 59 -5.76 14.34 37.60
C LEU A 59 -4.24 14.10 37.72
N ALA A 60 -3.41 15.07 37.30
CA ALA A 60 -1.95 14.92 37.26
C ALA A 60 -1.25 15.18 38.62
N ALA A 61 -1.99 15.42 39.70
CA ALA A 61 -1.42 15.83 40.99
C ALA A 61 -1.17 14.69 42.01
N CYS A 62 -1.51 13.41 41.70
CA CYS A 62 -1.31 12.28 42.64
C CYS A 62 -0.82 10.99 41.95
N ALA A 63 0.21 11.07 41.13
CA ALA A 63 0.84 9.83 40.62
C ALA A 63 2.05 9.48 41.48
N ARG A 64 1.84 8.53 42.39
CA ARG A 64 2.94 7.82 43.11
C ARG A 64 3.77 7.06 42.08
N THR A 65 5.07 7.27 42.09
CA THR A 65 6.08 6.50 41.35
C THR A 65 5.89 5.01 41.62
N PRO A 66 5.66 4.13 40.61
CA PRO A 66 5.66 2.70 40.87
C PRO A 66 7.10 2.23 41.11
N LEU A 67 7.33 1.52 42.21
CA LEU A 67 8.55 0.74 42.40
C LEU A 67 8.75 -0.19 41.19
N HIS A 68 9.93 -0.11 40.57
CA HIS A 68 10.40 -1.08 39.60
C HIS A 68 10.55 -2.46 40.28
N THR A 69 9.52 -3.25 40.25
CA THR A 69 9.66 -4.70 40.44
C THR A 69 10.34 -5.24 39.18
N ALA A 70 11.41 -5.98 39.33
CA ALA A 70 12.11 -6.71 38.28
C ALA A 70 11.07 -7.64 37.57
N THR A 71 10.52 -7.17 36.49
CA THR A 71 9.50 -7.89 35.73
C THR A 71 10.20 -8.85 34.78
N ASN A 72 9.78 -10.10 34.84
CA ASN A 72 10.27 -11.20 34.01
C ASN A 72 10.18 -10.82 32.53
N ASP A 73 11.27 -10.90 31.78
CA ASP A 73 11.37 -10.44 30.37
C ASP A 73 10.43 -11.16 29.41
N ASN A 74 9.85 -12.28 29.86
CA ASN A 74 8.84 -13.07 29.14
C ASN A 74 7.47 -12.38 28.99
N ASP A 75 7.21 -11.25 29.67
CA ASP A 75 5.94 -10.51 29.56
C ASP A 75 5.93 -9.46 28.43
N ALA A 76 7.09 -9.17 27.85
CA ALA A 76 7.16 -8.28 26.69
C ALA A 76 6.49 -8.92 25.46
N VAL A 77 5.80 -8.10 24.65
CA VAL A 77 5.30 -8.51 23.34
C VAL A 77 6.48 -8.56 22.38
N LEU A 78 6.70 -9.71 21.75
CA LEU A 78 7.68 -9.87 20.69
C LEU A 78 7.07 -9.48 19.35
N ILE A 79 7.69 -8.53 18.66
CA ILE A 79 7.27 -8.05 17.34
C ILE A 79 8.38 -8.38 16.35
N VAL A 80 8.05 -9.10 15.29
CA VAL A 80 8.99 -9.49 14.24
C VAL A 80 8.73 -8.66 13.00
N GLY A 81 9.70 -7.82 12.64
CA GLY A 81 9.64 -6.85 11.56
C GLY A 81 9.40 -5.41 12.05
N ALA A 82 10.33 -4.51 11.71
CA ALA A 82 10.26 -3.07 11.96
C ALA A 82 9.82 -2.28 10.71
N GLY A 83 8.91 -2.83 9.90
CA GLY A 83 8.13 -2.08 8.92
C GLY A 83 7.09 -1.21 9.62
N ILE A 84 6.34 -0.41 8.85
CA ILE A 84 5.33 0.51 9.40
C ILE A 84 4.33 -0.22 10.33
N ALA A 85 3.87 -1.42 9.97
CA ALA A 85 2.92 -2.18 10.77
C ALA A 85 3.48 -2.58 12.15
N GLY A 86 4.70 -3.14 12.17
CA GLY A 86 5.35 -3.54 13.41
C GLY A 86 5.70 -2.34 14.31
N LEU A 87 6.18 -1.25 13.71
CA LEU A 87 6.51 -0.02 14.45
C LEU A 87 5.27 0.65 15.04
N VAL A 88 4.16 0.71 14.27
CA VAL A 88 2.88 1.25 14.77
C VAL A 88 2.34 0.37 15.91
N CYS A 89 2.36 -0.95 15.75
CA CYS A 89 1.96 -1.87 16.81
C CYS A 89 2.78 -1.63 18.08
N ALA A 90 4.11 -1.58 17.98
CA ALA A 90 5.01 -1.31 19.10
C ALA A 90 4.72 0.05 19.76
N HIS A 91 4.55 1.09 18.95
CA HIS A 91 4.26 2.45 19.42
C HIS A 91 2.94 2.53 20.20
N ARG A 92 1.86 1.94 19.67
CA ARG A 92 0.55 1.92 20.32
C ARG A 92 0.57 1.10 21.63
N LEU A 93 1.29 -0.02 21.65
CA LEU A 93 1.46 -0.84 22.87
C LEU A 93 2.25 -0.10 23.94
N ARG A 94 3.38 0.53 23.59
CA ARG A 94 4.18 1.33 24.55
C ARG A 94 3.42 2.51 25.12
N ALA A 95 2.60 3.17 24.32
CA ALA A 95 1.74 4.26 24.80
C ALA A 95 0.75 3.82 25.90
N GLN A 96 0.48 2.51 26.01
CA GLN A 96 -0.36 1.89 27.05
C GLN A 96 0.47 1.16 28.13
N GLY A 97 1.77 1.44 28.22
CA GLY A 97 2.66 0.86 29.23
C GLY A 97 3.05 -0.60 29.01
N VAL A 98 2.72 -1.18 27.84
CA VAL A 98 3.10 -2.56 27.49
C VAL A 98 4.55 -2.58 27.00
N ARG A 99 5.37 -3.45 27.58
CA ARG A 99 6.75 -3.65 27.12
C ARG A 99 6.75 -4.39 25.78
N VAL A 100 7.64 -3.97 24.86
CA VAL A 100 7.78 -4.55 23.53
C VAL A 100 9.26 -4.83 23.25
N ARG A 101 9.51 -5.85 22.42
CA ARG A 101 10.80 -6.12 21.78
C ARG A 101 10.56 -6.28 20.29
N VAL A 102 11.25 -5.49 19.47
CA VAL A 102 11.11 -5.49 18.02
C VAL A 102 12.39 -6.04 17.38
N HIS A 103 12.29 -7.06 16.56
CA HIS A 103 13.40 -7.64 15.81
C HIS A 103 13.23 -7.39 14.32
N GLU A 104 14.24 -6.78 13.70
CA GLU A 104 14.28 -6.43 12.28
C GLU A 104 15.47 -7.12 11.60
N ALA A 105 15.20 -7.74 10.46
CA ALA A 105 16.21 -8.49 9.71
C ALA A 105 17.27 -7.57 9.07
N ARG A 106 16.86 -6.38 8.60
CA ARG A 106 17.77 -5.37 8.02
C ARG A 106 18.48 -4.57 9.12
N GLU A 107 19.52 -3.85 8.71
CA GLU A 107 20.19 -2.86 9.57
C GLU A 107 19.42 -1.52 9.66
N ARG A 108 18.25 -1.42 9.04
CA ARG A 108 17.38 -0.25 9.06
C ARG A 108 15.92 -0.64 9.31
N VAL A 109 15.18 0.26 9.90
CA VAL A 109 13.72 0.17 10.03
C VAL A 109 13.00 0.60 8.72
N GLY A 110 11.69 0.45 8.67
CA GLY A 110 10.79 1.01 7.65
C GLY A 110 10.37 0.03 6.55
N GLY A 111 11.05 -1.10 6.39
CA GLY A 111 10.66 -2.11 5.41
C GLY A 111 10.56 -1.56 3.99
N ARG A 112 9.33 -1.48 3.45
CA ARG A 112 9.00 -0.98 2.11
C ARG A 112 8.74 0.54 2.02
N MET A 113 8.88 1.29 3.11
CA MET A 113 8.98 2.75 3.12
C MET A 113 10.46 3.12 3.12
N LEU A 114 10.92 3.73 2.04
CA LEU A 114 12.33 4.08 1.83
C LEU A 114 12.44 5.21 0.83
N SER A 115 13.04 6.30 1.26
CA SER A 115 13.28 7.49 0.43
C SER A 115 14.77 7.61 0.09
N LEU A 116 15.10 8.09 -1.10
CA LEU A 116 16.46 8.36 -1.57
C LEU A 116 16.71 9.86 -1.56
N ARG A 117 17.73 10.27 -0.83
CA ARG A 117 18.16 11.67 -0.66
C ARG A 117 19.61 11.86 -1.13
N GLY A 118 19.95 13.08 -1.56
CA GLY A 118 21.33 13.46 -1.90
C GLY A 118 21.87 12.85 -3.18
N PHE A 119 21.01 12.24 -4.02
CA PHE A 119 21.38 11.61 -5.27
C PHE A 119 21.01 12.44 -6.50
N PHE A 120 19.81 13.00 -6.55
CA PHE A 120 19.32 13.81 -7.67
C PHE A 120 19.73 15.27 -7.54
N ALA A 121 19.66 16.02 -8.67
CA ALA A 121 19.92 17.45 -8.71
C ALA A 121 18.97 18.23 -7.79
N ASP A 122 19.30 19.49 -7.53
CA ASP A 122 18.50 20.43 -6.72
C ASP A 122 18.14 19.88 -5.33
N ARG A 123 18.87 18.87 -4.82
CA ARG A 123 18.60 18.13 -3.58
C ARG A 123 17.22 17.45 -3.58
N GLN A 124 16.68 17.19 -4.76
CA GLN A 124 15.41 16.49 -4.90
C GLN A 124 15.50 15.07 -4.35
N ILE A 125 14.38 14.60 -3.85
CA ILE A 125 14.22 13.26 -3.28
C ILE A 125 13.25 12.43 -4.12
N CYS A 126 13.38 11.11 -4.03
CA CYS A 126 12.40 10.19 -4.59
C CYS A 126 12.11 9.05 -3.63
N GLU A 127 10.97 8.40 -3.82
CA GLU A 127 10.57 7.24 -3.05
C GLU A 127 10.95 5.94 -3.77
N LEU A 128 11.81 5.17 -3.14
CA LEU A 128 12.13 3.81 -3.58
C LEU A 128 10.98 2.83 -3.25
N GLY A 129 10.14 3.19 -2.28
CA GLY A 129 9.00 2.41 -1.82
C GLY A 129 7.67 3.13 -1.95
N GLY A 130 6.85 3.09 -0.88
CA GLY A 130 5.56 3.76 -0.82
C GLY A 130 5.71 5.26 -1.02
N GLU A 131 4.97 5.82 -1.99
CA GLU A 131 5.16 7.19 -2.45
C GLU A 131 3.99 8.10 -2.13
N LEU A 132 2.78 7.72 -2.49
CA LEU A 132 1.64 8.62 -2.44
C LEU A 132 0.65 8.21 -1.35
N ILE A 133 -0.03 9.21 -0.78
CA ILE A 133 -0.98 9.07 0.31
C ILE A 133 -2.29 9.71 -0.13
N ASP A 134 -3.37 8.94 -0.13
CA ASP A 134 -4.69 9.41 -0.53
C ASP A 134 -5.35 10.27 0.55
N SER A 135 -6.29 11.10 0.13
CA SER A 135 -7.17 11.84 1.05
C SER A 135 -7.95 10.90 1.99
N GLY A 136 -8.26 9.68 1.52
CA GLY A 136 -8.91 8.63 2.30
C GLY A 136 -8.01 7.95 3.33
N HIS A 137 -6.70 8.04 3.21
CA HIS A 137 -5.72 7.40 4.08
C HIS A 137 -5.57 8.15 5.42
N ALA A 138 -6.62 8.12 6.24
CA ALA A 138 -6.71 8.94 7.45
C ALA A 138 -5.71 8.55 8.53
N ARG A 139 -5.38 7.25 8.66
CA ARG A 139 -4.51 6.76 9.76
C ARG A 139 -3.07 7.18 9.59
N ILE A 140 -2.52 7.04 8.36
CA ILE A 140 -1.14 7.46 8.11
C ILE A 140 -1.01 8.99 8.14
N ARG A 141 -2.04 9.73 7.72
CA ARG A 141 -2.08 11.19 7.82
C ARG A 141 -2.15 11.64 9.28
N ASP A 142 -3.01 11.03 10.10
CA ASP A 142 -3.08 11.28 11.54
C ASP A 142 -1.76 10.92 12.24
N LEU A 143 -1.12 9.82 11.82
CA LEU A 143 0.18 9.40 12.33
C LEU A 143 1.29 10.40 11.96
N ALA A 144 1.31 10.89 10.72
CA ALA A 144 2.26 11.93 10.30
C ALA A 144 2.09 13.20 11.16
N ALA A 145 0.86 13.63 11.39
CA ALA A 145 0.57 14.77 12.27
C ALA A 145 1.00 14.52 13.74
N GLU A 146 0.76 13.30 14.28
CA GLU A 146 1.24 12.89 15.61
C GLU A 146 2.77 12.96 15.72
N LEU A 147 3.46 12.63 14.64
CA LEU A 147 4.92 12.67 14.53
C LEU A 147 5.47 14.05 14.15
N LYS A 148 4.60 15.06 14.00
CA LYS A 148 4.93 16.43 13.60
C LYS A 148 5.62 16.50 12.23
N LEU A 149 5.15 15.69 11.29
CA LEU A 149 5.59 15.69 9.90
C LEU A 149 4.57 16.47 9.06
N GLU A 150 5.07 17.28 8.15
CA GLU A 150 4.26 18.04 7.20
C GLU A 150 3.99 17.21 5.96
N LEU A 151 2.79 17.37 5.39
CA LEU A 151 2.41 16.78 4.12
C LEU A 151 2.41 17.87 3.03
N ASP A 152 3.02 17.55 1.91
CA ASP A 152 2.84 18.30 0.67
C ASP A 152 1.51 17.88 0.04
N ASP A 153 0.66 18.84 -0.31
CA ASP A 153 -0.57 18.62 -1.07
C ASP A 153 -0.26 18.78 -2.55
N LEU A 154 -0.19 17.66 -3.28
CA LEU A 154 0.16 17.65 -4.70
C LEU A 154 -0.90 18.30 -5.60
N ALA A 155 -2.08 18.60 -5.08
CA ALA A 155 -3.06 19.42 -5.78
C ALA A 155 -2.63 20.89 -5.89
N ASP A 156 -1.70 21.34 -5.04
CA ASP A 156 -1.13 22.69 -5.09
C ASP A 156 -0.03 22.83 -6.16
N ASP A 157 0.38 21.72 -6.80
CA ASP A 157 1.38 21.77 -7.87
C ASP A 157 0.82 22.48 -9.11
N PRO A 158 1.53 23.48 -9.68
CA PRO A 158 1.08 24.20 -10.87
C PRO A 158 0.80 23.31 -12.08
N THR A 159 1.41 22.12 -12.12
CA THR A 159 1.21 21.14 -13.20
C THR A 159 0.05 20.16 -12.92
N ALA A 160 -0.60 20.22 -11.76
CA ALA A 160 -1.70 19.34 -11.39
C ALA A 160 -2.90 19.39 -12.38
N ALA A 161 -3.07 20.54 -13.07
CA ALA A 161 -4.09 20.70 -14.11
C ALA A 161 -3.66 20.21 -15.49
N PHE A 162 -2.41 19.73 -15.66
CA PHE A 162 -1.94 19.20 -16.94
C PHE A 162 -2.47 17.78 -17.14
N GLY A 163 -2.77 17.43 -18.40
CA GLY A 163 -3.28 16.11 -18.73
C GLY A 163 -2.25 14.99 -18.60
N ASP A 164 -2.75 13.79 -18.40
CA ASP A 164 -1.96 12.56 -18.44
C ASP A 164 -1.74 12.05 -19.88
N GLY A 165 -0.69 11.29 -20.07
CA GLY A 165 -0.35 10.68 -21.36
C GLY A 165 -0.97 9.29 -21.50
N TRP A 166 -1.98 9.14 -22.37
CA TRP A 166 -2.55 7.85 -22.74
C TRP A 166 -2.01 7.46 -24.11
N PHE A 167 -1.14 6.45 -24.17
CA PHE A 167 -0.41 6.11 -25.39
C PHE A 167 -0.46 4.60 -25.66
N CYS A 168 -1.16 4.21 -26.74
CA CYS A 168 -1.25 2.82 -27.19
C CYS A 168 -1.23 2.75 -28.72
N ASP A 169 -0.68 1.67 -29.27
CA ASP A 169 -0.59 1.44 -30.72
C ASP A 169 0.04 2.62 -31.48
N GLY A 170 1.04 3.29 -30.88
CA GLY A 170 1.73 4.42 -31.48
C GLY A 170 0.92 5.72 -31.52
N LYS A 171 -0.22 5.80 -30.83
CA LYS A 171 -1.13 6.96 -30.82
C LYS A 171 -1.39 7.45 -29.41
N ARG A 172 -1.64 8.75 -29.30
CA ARG A 172 -2.15 9.39 -28.08
C ARG A 172 -3.67 9.42 -28.10
N TYR A 173 -4.26 9.20 -26.94
CA TYR A 173 -5.70 9.27 -26.72
C TYR A 173 -6.00 10.33 -25.67
N GLY A 174 -7.15 10.98 -25.78
CA GLY A 174 -7.63 11.96 -24.83
C GLY A 174 -8.71 11.38 -23.91
N GLU A 175 -9.09 12.14 -22.88
CA GLU A 175 -10.15 11.74 -21.94
C GLU A 175 -11.49 11.46 -22.66
N ALA A 176 -11.84 12.25 -23.69
CA ALA A 176 -13.04 12.01 -24.47
C ALA A 176 -13.04 10.66 -25.21
N ASP A 177 -11.87 10.21 -25.67
CA ASP A 177 -11.73 8.89 -26.29
C ASP A 177 -11.92 7.78 -25.25
N LEU A 178 -11.32 7.94 -24.06
CA LEU A 178 -11.48 7.02 -22.94
C LEU A 178 -12.93 6.87 -22.53
N LEU A 179 -13.63 7.98 -22.31
CA LEU A 179 -15.05 7.98 -21.93
C LEU A 179 -15.91 7.28 -22.96
N ARG A 180 -15.72 7.57 -24.25
CA ARG A 180 -16.47 6.95 -25.34
C ARG A 180 -16.30 5.44 -25.38
N GLU A 181 -15.07 4.97 -25.34
CA GLU A 181 -14.74 3.54 -25.44
C GLU A 181 -15.09 2.77 -24.15
N PHE A 182 -14.98 3.41 -22.99
CA PHE A 182 -15.27 2.79 -21.69
C PHE A 182 -16.77 2.71 -21.37
N ALA A 183 -17.58 3.64 -21.87
CA ALA A 183 -19.01 3.72 -21.53
C ALA A 183 -19.82 2.42 -21.70
N PRO A 184 -19.63 1.59 -22.74
CA PRO A 184 -20.30 0.29 -22.83
C PRO A 184 -19.78 -0.72 -21.78
N LEU A 185 -18.47 -0.74 -21.50
CA LEU A 185 -17.86 -1.65 -20.55
C LEU A 185 -18.26 -1.31 -19.12
N SER A 186 -18.33 -0.02 -18.77
CA SER A 186 -18.70 0.44 -17.43
C SER A 186 -20.06 -0.10 -16.98
N LYS A 187 -21.03 -0.21 -17.89
CA LYS A 187 -22.37 -0.76 -17.59
C LYS A 187 -22.32 -2.24 -17.23
N ILE A 188 -21.47 -3.02 -17.93
CA ILE A 188 -21.33 -4.45 -17.68
C ILE A 188 -20.61 -4.65 -16.34
N ILE A 189 -19.51 -3.93 -16.12
CA ILE A 189 -18.74 -3.99 -14.87
C ILE A 189 -19.60 -3.55 -13.69
N ALA A 190 -20.37 -2.47 -13.82
CA ALA A 190 -21.29 -2.01 -12.78
C ALA A 190 -22.33 -3.07 -12.41
N ARG A 191 -22.90 -3.77 -13.39
CA ARG A 191 -23.84 -4.87 -13.15
C ARG A 191 -23.16 -6.02 -12.41
N ASP A 192 -21.95 -6.41 -12.82
CA ASP A 192 -21.22 -7.50 -12.20
C ASP A 192 -20.80 -7.11 -10.75
N ALA A 193 -20.36 -5.88 -10.53
CA ALA A 193 -20.09 -5.35 -9.18
C ALA A 193 -21.33 -5.33 -8.28
N GLN A 194 -22.52 -5.02 -8.84
CA GLN A 194 -23.80 -5.05 -8.10
C GLN A 194 -24.25 -6.45 -7.71
N SER A 195 -23.75 -7.49 -8.37
CA SER A 195 -24.03 -8.89 -8.03
C SER A 195 -23.21 -9.39 -6.84
N LEU A 196 -22.19 -8.63 -6.42
CA LEU A 196 -21.34 -8.95 -5.29
C LEU A 196 -21.99 -8.49 -3.97
N PRO A 197 -21.64 -9.12 -2.83
CA PRO A 197 -22.17 -8.72 -1.52
C PRO A 197 -21.64 -7.34 -1.12
N ASP A 198 -22.43 -6.61 -0.33
CA ASP A 198 -21.99 -5.35 0.29
C ASP A 198 -20.93 -5.57 1.40
N ALA A 199 -20.92 -6.77 2.00
CA ALA A 199 -19.91 -7.16 2.99
C ALA A 199 -18.61 -7.58 2.31
N PRO A 200 -17.45 -7.47 3.00
CA PRO A 200 -16.18 -7.92 2.46
C PRO A 200 -16.22 -9.40 2.05
N ILE A 201 -15.80 -9.69 0.82
CA ILE A 201 -15.63 -11.06 0.34
C ILE A 201 -14.42 -11.66 1.04
N THR A 202 -14.60 -12.80 1.71
CA THR A 202 -13.52 -13.49 2.42
C THR A 202 -13.63 -15.00 2.24
N TYR A 203 -12.60 -15.74 2.65
CA TYR A 203 -12.66 -17.21 2.67
C TYR A 203 -13.79 -17.77 3.55
N ALA A 204 -14.16 -17.05 4.63
CA ALA A 204 -15.23 -17.43 5.54
C ALA A 204 -16.61 -16.97 5.07
N ALA A 205 -16.66 -15.94 4.22
CA ALA A 205 -17.89 -15.37 3.68
C ALA A 205 -17.69 -15.00 2.19
N PRO A 206 -17.70 -15.99 1.28
CA PRO A 206 -17.44 -15.76 -0.15
C PRO A 206 -18.59 -15.03 -0.87
N GLY A 207 -19.81 -15.06 -0.32
CA GLY A 207 -20.94 -14.23 -0.74
C GLY A 207 -21.42 -14.44 -2.18
N GLY A 208 -21.15 -15.58 -2.81
CA GLY A 208 -21.51 -15.86 -4.22
C GLY A 208 -20.53 -15.31 -5.25
N ALA A 209 -19.37 -14.78 -4.81
CA ALA A 209 -18.37 -14.18 -5.69
C ALA A 209 -17.49 -15.20 -6.43
N GLU A 210 -17.60 -16.50 -6.13
CA GLU A 210 -16.69 -17.55 -6.58
C GLU A 210 -16.59 -17.67 -8.09
N THR A 211 -17.69 -17.40 -8.80
CA THR A 211 -17.71 -17.48 -10.28
C THR A 211 -16.85 -16.38 -10.91
N LEU A 212 -16.93 -15.16 -10.39
CA LEU A 212 -16.13 -14.02 -10.86
C LEU A 212 -14.68 -14.14 -10.38
N ASP A 213 -14.48 -14.58 -9.14
CA ASP A 213 -13.15 -14.76 -8.56
C ASP A 213 -12.29 -15.77 -9.31
N LYS A 214 -12.90 -16.86 -9.82
CA LYS A 214 -12.20 -17.90 -10.60
C LYS A 214 -11.75 -17.44 -11.99
N LEU A 215 -12.29 -16.34 -12.50
CA LEU A 215 -11.83 -15.78 -13.77
C LEU A 215 -10.50 -15.07 -13.57
N THR A 216 -9.58 -15.25 -14.52
CA THR A 216 -8.45 -14.33 -14.65
C THR A 216 -8.97 -12.97 -15.12
N LEU A 217 -8.27 -11.89 -14.83
CA LEU A 217 -8.63 -10.58 -15.33
C LEU A 217 -8.68 -10.55 -16.85
N THR A 218 -7.73 -11.20 -17.55
CA THR A 218 -7.73 -11.35 -19.01
C THR A 218 -9.02 -11.99 -19.50
N ARG A 219 -9.45 -13.11 -18.92
CA ARG A 219 -10.70 -13.79 -19.30
C ARG A 219 -11.94 -12.96 -18.99
N TYR A 220 -11.90 -12.17 -17.94
CA TYR A 220 -12.98 -11.24 -17.65
C TYR A 220 -13.09 -10.14 -18.71
N LEU A 221 -11.97 -9.55 -19.12
CA LEU A 221 -11.92 -8.57 -20.20
C LEU A 221 -12.44 -9.15 -21.53
N ASP A 222 -12.09 -10.41 -21.87
CA ASP A 222 -12.66 -11.13 -23.02
C ASP A 222 -14.18 -11.25 -22.90
N ARG A 223 -14.67 -11.68 -21.75
CA ARG A 223 -16.10 -11.88 -21.46
C ARG A 223 -16.92 -10.60 -21.61
N ILE A 224 -16.39 -9.45 -21.22
CA ILE A 224 -17.08 -8.16 -21.32
C ILE A 224 -16.90 -7.47 -22.68
N GLY A 225 -16.13 -8.09 -23.59
CA GLY A 225 -15.89 -7.57 -24.94
C GLY A 225 -14.88 -6.42 -24.99
N ALA A 226 -14.03 -6.28 -23.98
CA ALA A 226 -12.95 -5.28 -24.01
C ALA A 226 -11.96 -5.62 -25.13
N SER A 227 -11.61 -4.64 -25.96
CA SER A 227 -10.75 -4.84 -27.12
C SER A 227 -9.95 -3.58 -27.48
N GLY A 228 -9.06 -3.70 -28.45
CA GLY A 228 -8.28 -2.57 -28.98
C GLY A 228 -7.37 -1.92 -27.94
N TRP A 229 -7.12 -0.64 -28.12
CA TRP A 229 -6.21 0.15 -27.29
C TRP A 229 -6.70 0.31 -25.84
N LEU A 230 -8.01 0.43 -25.60
CA LEU A 230 -8.56 0.56 -24.25
C LEU A 230 -8.30 -0.71 -23.41
N ARG A 231 -8.44 -1.90 -24.02
CA ARG A 231 -8.09 -3.15 -23.35
C ARG A 231 -6.62 -3.15 -22.91
N LYS A 232 -5.69 -2.82 -23.82
CA LYS A 232 -4.26 -2.74 -23.52
C LYS A 232 -3.98 -1.77 -22.38
N LEU A 233 -4.65 -0.62 -22.40
CA LEU A 233 -4.54 0.38 -21.33
C LEU A 233 -4.99 -0.18 -19.99
N ILE A 234 -6.14 -0.84 -19.93
CA ILE A 234 -6.64 -1.49 -18.70
C ILE A 234 -5.66 -2.57 -18.24
N GLU A 235 -5.15 -3.39 -19.14
CA GLU A 235 -4.17 -4.43 -18.81
C GLU A 235 -2.88 -3.82 -18.22
N VAL A 236 -2.35 -2.76 -18.81
CA VAL A 236 -1.18 -2.04 -18.28
C VAL A 236 -1.48 -1.47 -16.90
N ALA A 237 -2.61 -0.78 -16.75
CA ALA A 237 -2.98 -0.15 -15.50
C ALA A 237 -3.09 -1.17 -14.36
N TYR A 238 -3.78 -2.28 -14.59
CA TYR A 238 -3.96 -3.32 -13.56
C TYR A 238 -2.72 -4.17 -13.33
N THR A 239 -1.87 -4.35 -14.35
CA THR A 239 -0.56 -4.99 -14.17
C THR A 239 0.35 -4.14 -13.28
N THR A 240 0.39 -2.83 -13.50
CA THR A 240 1.20 -1.94 -12.65
C THR A 240 0.57 -1.72 -11.28
N GLU A 241 -0.77 -1.65 -11.19
CA GLU A 241 -1.47 -1.49 -9.92
C GLU A 241 -1.28 -2.71 -9.01
N MET A 242 -1.50 -3.92 -9.53
CA MET A 242 -1.49 -5.16 -8.75
C MET A 242 -0.13 -5.85 -8.72
N GLY A 243 0.76 -5.50 -9.65
CA GLY A 243 2.12 -6.03 -9.75
C GLY A 243 2.22 -7.43 -10.36
N LEU A 244 1.13 -8.01 -10.84
CA LEU A 244 1.09 -9.28 -11.57
C LEU A 244 0.51 -9.08 -12.96
N ASP A 245 0.86 -9.93 -13.92
CA ASP A 245 0.21 -9.91 -15.23
C ASP A 245 -1.29 -10.26 -15.10
N CYS A 246 -2.15 -9.76 -15.99
CA CYS A 246 -3.60 -9.92 -15.88
C CYS A 246 -4.07 -11.38 -15.93
N GLU A 247 -3.29 -12.29 -16.50
CA GLU A 247 -3.54 -13.73 -16.48
C GLU A 247 -3.35 -14.36 -15.09
N GLU A 248 -2.64 -13.69 -14.20
CA GLU A 248 -2.34 -14.17 -12.85
C GLU A 248 -3.24 -13.55 -11.78
N GLN A 249 -4.07 -12.56 -12.14
CA GLN A 249 -4.94 -11.80 -11.25
C GLN A 249 -6.38 -12.32 -11.30
N SER A 250 -7.08 -12.25 -10.14
CA SER A 250 -8.53 -12.41 -10.12
C SER A 250 -9.24 -11.24 -10.82
N ALA A 251 -10.33 -11.53 -11.53
CA ALA A 251 -11.22 -10.52 -12.09
C ALA A 251 -11.76 -9.56 -11.02
N LEU A 252 -11.89 -10.01 -9.79
CA LEU A 252 -12.34 -9.17 -8.67
C LEU A 252 -11.39 -8.01 -8.37
N ASN A 253 -10.10 -8.12 -8.69
CA ASN A 253 -9.16 -7.01 -8.56
C ASN A 253 -9.58 -5.79 -9.41
N LEU A 254 -10.18 -6.02 -10.58
CA LEU A 254 -10.72 -4.96 -11.42
C LEU A 254 -12.13 -4.56 -10.98
N ILE A 255 -13.02 -5.53 -10.76
CA ILE A 255 -14.45 -5.28 -10.49
C ILE A 255 -14.63 -4.49 -9.18
N ASP A 256 -13.80 -4.76 -8.19
CA ASP A 256 -13.81 -4.06 -6.90
C ASP A 256 -13.20 -2.65 -6.99
N LEU A 257 -12.35 -2.42 -7.99
CA LEU A 257 -11.52 -1.22 -8.06
C LEU A 257 -12.00 -0.17 -9.07
N ILE A 258 -12.38 -0.56 -10.28
CA ILE A 258 -12.61 0.38 -11.39
C ILE A 258 -13.86 1.23 -11.23
N GLY A 259 -13.80 2.55 -11.64
CA GLY A 259 -14.96 3.45 -11.70
C GLY A 259 -15.93 3.07 -12.80
N THR A 260 -17.21 2.98 -12.42
CA THR A 260 -18.26 2.63 -13.35
C THR A 260 -19.17 3.81 -13.71
N LYS A 261 -18.81 5.05 -13.35
CA LYS A 261 -19.54 6.25 -13.80
C LYS A 261 -19.28 6.49 -15.28
N SER A 262 -20.34 6.79 -16.03
CA SER A 262 -20.26 6.96 -17.50
C SER A 262 -19.77 8.34 -17.94
N ASP A 263 -19.75 9.31 -17.02
CA ASP A 263 -19.37 10.72 -17.24
C ASP A 263 -17.94 11.05 -16.81
N LYS A 264 -17.26 10.09 -16.16
CA LYS A 264 -15.88 10.26 -15.70
C LYS A 264 -15.12 8.93 -15.79
N PHE A 265 -14.01 8.93 -16.53
CA PHE A 265 -13.12 7.78 -16.57
C PHE A 265 -12.25 7.76 -15.32
N GLN A 266 -12.38 6.73 -14.50
CA GLN A 266 -11.64 6.56 -13.27
C GLN A 266 -11.10 5.13 -13.21
N ILE A 267 -9.90 4.94 -13.77
CA ILE A 267 -9.31 3.60 -13.94
C ILE A 267 -9.01 2.92 -12.61
N TYR A 268 -8.83 3.70 -11.55
CA TYR A 268 -8.56 3.20 -10.19
C TYR A 268 -9.48 3.80 -9.10
N GLY A 269 -10.67 4.26 -9.42
CA GLY A 269 -11.68 4.72 -8.45
C GLY A 269 -11.36 6.03 -7.73
N GLU A 270 -11.46 6.06 -6.41
CA GLU A 270 -11.42 7.30 -5.60
C GLU A 270 -10.05 7.63 -5.01
N SER A 271 -9.02 6.88 -5.34
CA SER A 271 -7.66 7.23 -4.93
C SER A 271 -7.23 8.53 -5.63
N ASP A 272 -6.75 9.49 -4.90
CA ASP A 272 -6.40 10.83 -5.41
C ASP A 272 -4.91 11.17 -5.28
N GLU A 273 -4.05 10.23 -4.81
CA GLU A 273 -2.56 10.35 -4.68
C GLU A 273 -2.09 11.73 -4.23
N ARG A 274 -2.86 12.32 -3.37
CA ARG A 274 -2.85 13.75 -3.14
C ARG A 274 -1.70 14.21 -2.26
N PHE A 275 -1.25 13.34 -1.34
CA PHE A 275 -0.30 13.77 -0.33
C PHE A 275 1.01 12.98 -0.36
N HIS A 276 2.06 13.67 0.02
CA HIS A 276 3.39 13.12 0.23
C HIS A 276 4.00 13.74 1.48
N VAL A 277 4.76 12.98 2.28
CA VAL A 277 5.44 13.53 3.45
C VAL A 277 6.60 14.41 2.98
N ARG A 278 6.57 15.69 3.34
CA ARG A 278 7.65 16.63 3.00
C ARG A 278 8.98 16.12 3.50
N GLY A 279 9.93 15.95 2.59
CA GLY A 279 11.25 15.41 2.88
C GLY A 279 11.35 13.89 2.82
N GLY A 280 10.25 13.17 2.50
CA GLY A 280 10.23 11.72 2.25
C GLY A 280 9.36 10.93 3.22
N ASN A 281 8.62 9.96 2.69
CA ASN A 281 7.66 9.17 3.47
C ASN A 281 8.32 8.28 4.52
N ASP A 282 9.58 7.91 4.35
CA ASP A 282 10.30 7.11 5.34
C ASP A 282 10.58 7.86 6.65
N LEU A 283 10.38 9.19 6.70
CA LEU A 283 10.44 9.96 7.93
C LEU A 283 9.42 9.46 8.98
N VAL A 284 8.27 8.95 8.54
CA VAL A 284 7.27 8.35 9.44
C VAL A 284 7.88 7.19 10.23
N VAL A 285 8.50 6.26 9.52
CA VAL A 285 9.11 5.07 10.14
C VAL A 285 10.42 5.38 10.87
N GLN A 286 11.17 6.38 10.43
CA GLN A 286 12.36 6.87 11.13
C GLN A 286 11.98 7.48 12.48
N ARG A 287 10.97 8.37 12.54
CA ARG A 287 10.47 8.96 13.79
C ARG A 287 9.93 7.92 14.76
N LEU A 288 9.22 6.90 14.27
CA LEU A 288 8.81 5.77 15.10
C LEU A 288 10.00 4.97 15.60
N GLY A 289 10.98 4.71 14.74
CA GLY A 289 12.23 4.03 15.10
C GLY A 289 13.02 4.76 16.19
N GLU A 290 13.13 6.09 16.08
CA GLU A 290 13.76 6.93 17.12
C GLU A 290 13.04 6.81 18.47
N LYS A 291 11.70 6.85 18.47
CA LYS A 291 10.89 6.70 19.70
C LYS A 291 10.98 5.31 20.34
N LEU A 292 11.36 4.30 19.57
CA LEU A 292 11.42 2.88 19.97
C LEU A 292 12.84 2.32 19.98
N ALA A 293 13.87 3.18 19.88
CA ALA A 293 15.25 2.77 19.67
C ALA A 293 15.76 1.77 20.72
N ASP A 294 15.33 1.93 21.97
CA ASP A 294 15.67 1.03 23.09
C ASP A 294 15.01 -0.36 23.00
N ALA A 295 13.98 -0.51 22.16
CA ALA A 295 13.24 -1.76 21.99
C ALA A 295 13.56 -2.48 20.68
N ILE A 296 14.28 -1.84 19.74
CA ILE A 296 14.56 -2.38 18.41
C ILE A 296 15.93 -3.05 18.36
N THR A 297 15.97 -4.25 17.79
CA THR A 297 17.21 -4.97 17.45
C THR A 297 17.25 -5.19 15.94
N THR A 298 18.17 -4.53 15.24
CA THR A 298 18.42 -4.69 13.80
C THR A 298 19.41 -5.82 13.52
N GLY A 299 19.52 -6.21 12.22
CA GLY A 299 20.38 -7.33 11.80
C GLY A 299 19.95 -8.68 12.38
N SER A 300 18.69 -8.81 12.80
CA SER A 300 18.14 -9.94 13.54
C SER A 300 17.16 -10.72 12.67
N VAL A 301 17.64 -11.74 11.99
CA VAL A 301 16.90 -12.55 10.99
C VAL A 301 16.16 -13.68 11.69
N LEU A 302 14.84 -13.74 11.53
CA LEU A 302 14.01 -14.84 12.03
C LEU A 302 14.31 -16.11 11.22
N GLU A 303 14.71 -17.21 11.90
CA GLU A 303 15.04 -18.50 11.30
C GLU A 303 14.00 -19.58 11.61
N ALA A 304 13.43 -19.57 12.83
CA ALA A 304 12.49 -20.60 13.22
C ALA A 304 11.43 -20.08 14.21
N LEU A 305 10.27 -20.71 14.17
CA LEU A 305 9.15 -20.51 15.08
C LEU A 305 8.66 -21.86 15.59
N ARG A 306 8.42 -21.96 16.90
CA ARG A 306 7.77 -23.12 17.53
C ARG A 306 6.96 -22.69 18.75
N GLN A 307 6.07 -23.54 19.20
CA GLN A 307 5.31 -23.33 20.44
C GLN A 307 5.74 -24.37 21.48
N ARG A 308 5.87 -23.93 22.73
CA ARG A 308 6.13 -24.77 23.89
C ARG A 308 4.83 -25.38 24.43
N ALA A 309 4.95 -26.42 25.23
CA ALA A 309 3.80 -27.07 25.90
C ALA A 309 3.03 -26.12 26.85
N ASP A 310 3.69 -25.06 27.37
CA ASP A 310 3.06 -24.04 28.21
C ASP A 310 2.35 -22.94 27.37
N GLY A 311 2.29 -23.10 26.05
CA GLY A 311 1.66 -22.19 25.11
C GLY A 311 2.51 -20.98 24.72
N ALA A 312 3.71 -20.80 25.29
CA ALA A 312 4.61 -19.73 24.91
C ALA A 312 5.24 -20.00 23.52
N TYR A 313 5.42 -18.95 22.75
CA TYR A 313 6.12 -18.99 21.47
C TYR A 313 7.61 -18.86 21.66
N VAL A 314 8.38 -19.57 20.83
CA VAL A 314 9.82 -19.46 20.74
C VAL A 314 10.20 -19.06 19.34
N ALA A 315 10.87 -17.93 19.21
CA ALA A 315 11.43 -17.45 17.96
C ALA A 315 12.95 -17.56 17.99
N THR A 316 13.54 -18.20 17.00
CA THR A 316 14.99 -18.29 16.81
C THR A 316 15.44 -17.21 15.85
N PHE A 317 16.35 -16.37 16.29
CA PHE A 317 16.92 -15.27 15.50
C PHE A 317 18.41 -15.51 15.27
N ARG A 318 18.85 -15.29 14.02
CA ARG A 318 20.27 -15.22 13.68
C ARG A 318 20.72 -13.77 13.62
N ARG A 319 21.86 -13.49 14.24
CA ARG A 319 22.56 -12.20 14.17
C ARG A 319 24.02 -12.44 13.88
N GLY A 320 24.50 -12.07 12.69
CA GLY A 320 25.80 -12.49 12.20
C GLY A 320 25.88 -14.02 12.10
N SER A 321 26.84 -14.64 12.81
CA SER A 321 27.03 -16.11 12.88
C SER A 321 26.35 -16.77 14.08
N ALA A 322 25.77 -16.00 15.00
CA ALA A 322 25.15 -16.52 16.21
C ALA A 322 23.63 -16.57 16.10
N SER A 323 23.04 -17.69 16.55
CA SER A 323 21.58 -17.82 16.72
C SER A 323 21.22 -17.84 18.20
N SER A 324 20.10 -17.20 18.51
CA SER A 324 19.54 -17.13 19.87
C SER A 324 18.02 -17.30 19.85
N GLU A 325 17.50 -17.88 20.93
CA GLU A 325 16.06 -18.06 21.10
C GLU A 325 15.47 -16.98 22.02
N ILE A 326 14.30 -16.51 21.62
CA ILE A 326 13.49 -15.58 22.43
C ILE A 326 12.16 -16.24 22.72
N VAL A 327 11.79 -16.28 23.99
CA VAL A 327 10.51 -16.79 24.45
C VAL A 327 9.56 -15.63 24.69
N ALA A 328 8.32 -15.73 24.17
CA ALA A 328 7.29 -14.71 24.35
C ALA A 328 5.91 -15.35 24.48
N ARG A 329 5.06 -14.82 25.36
CA ARG A 329 3.67 -15.24 25.52
C ARG A 329 2.74 -14.61 24.47
N ARG A 330 3.15 -13.50 23.87
CA ARG A 330 2.44 -12.77 22.83
C ARG A 330 3.41 -12.38 21.74
N MET A 331 3.04 -12.66 20.50
CA MET A 331 3.91 -12.39 19.35
C MET A 331 3.13 -11.73 18.22
N VAL A 332 3.76 -10.79 17.52
CA VAL A 332 3.26 -10.18 16.29
C VAL A 332 4.23 -10.47 15.16
N LEU A 333 3.75 -11.10 14.09
CA LEU A 333 4.50 -11.30 12.85
C LEU A 333 4.14 -10.18 11.87
N ALA A 334 5.01 -9.19 11.76
CA ALA A 334 4.83 -8.02 10.90
C ALA A 334 5.77 -8.07 9.68
N LEU A 335 5.82 -9.22 9.03
CA LEU A 335 6.68 -9.51 7.87
C LEU A 335 5.86 -10.08 6.70
N PRO A 336 6.30 -9.86 5.44
CA PRO A 336 5.62 -10.42 4.27
C PRO A 336 5.60 -11.95 4.30
N PHE A 337 4.53 -12.58 3.79
CA PHE A 337 4.46 -14.04 3.74
C PHE A 337 5.50 -14.66 2.79
N THR A 338 5.97 -13.93 1.80
CA THR A 338 7.12 -14.31 0.97
C THR A 338 8.35 -14.66 1.79
N THR A 339 8.61 -13.90 2.85
CA THR A 339 9.74 -14.16 3.77
C THR A 339 9.37 -15.19 4.84
N LEU A 340 8.14 -15.16 5.36
CA LEU A 340 7.68 -16.14 6.35
C LEU A 340 7.72 -17.59 5.83
N ARG A 341 7.52 -17.80 4.53
CA ARG A 341 7.69 -19.12 3.87
C ARG A 341 9.09 -19.71 3.99
N ARG A 342 10.10 -18.88 4.22
CA ARG A 342 11.51 -19.30 4.37
C ARG A 342 11.89 -19.61 5.81
N VAL A 343 11.03 -19.28 6.75
CA VAL A 343 11.20 -19.53 8.19
C VAL A 343 10.75 -20.96 8.49
N ARG A 344 11.57 -21.71 9.22
CA ARG A 344 11.12 -23.01 9.75
C ARG A 344 9.97 -22.77 10.73
N ASN A 345 8.77 -23.20 10.37
CA ASN A 345 7.56 -22.91 11.10
C ASN A 345 6.93 -24.21 11.64
N ASP A 346 7.18 -24.47 12.91
CA ASP A 346 6.68 -25.65 13.63
C ASP A 346 5.45 -25.27 14.50
N LEU A 347 4.69 -24.21 14.13
CA LEU A 347 3.47 -23.80 14.81
C LEU A 347 2.25 -24.57 14.26
N GLU A 348 1.34 -24.95 15.15
CA GLU A 348 0.04 -25.49 14.76
C GLU A 348 -0.87 -24.36 14.31
N LEU A 349 -0.89 -24.07 13.02
CA LEU A 349 -1.75 -23.04 12.42
C LEU A 349 -3.00 -23.67 11.79
N PRO A 350 -4.18 -23.01 11.86
CA PRO A 350 -5.37 -23.41 11.13
C PRO A 350 -5.12 -23.49 9.61
N GLN A 351 -5.85 -24.37 8.91
CA GLN A 351 -5.66 -24.57 7.47
C GLN A 351 -5.75 -23.29 6.66
N PRO A 352 -6.76 -22.38 6.86
CA PRO A 352 -6.83 -21.13 6.10
C PRO A 352 -5.58 -20.26 6.28
N LYS A 353 -4.99 -20.23 7.48
CA LYS A 353 -3.75 -19.51 7.75
C LYS A 353 -2.56 -20.13 7.03
N ARG A 354 -2.44 -21.46 7.05
CA ARG A 354 -1.38 -22.17 6.32
C ARG A 354 -1.47 -21.92 4.83
N ASP A 355 -2.68 -21.98 4.27
CA ASP A 355 -2.94 -21.71 2.85
C ASP A 355 -2.60 -20.27 2.48
N ALA A 356 -2.99 -19.30 3.31
CA ALA A 356 -2.66 -17.90 3.09
C ALA A 356 -1.12 -17.68 3.10
N ILE A 357 -0.41 -18.22 4.08
CA ILE A 357 1.05 -18.13 4.14
C ILE A 357 1.68 -18.78 2.91
N ALA A 358 1.20 -19.96 2.50
CA ALA A 358 1.79 -20.72 1.39
C ALA A 358 1.51 -20.09 0.03
N ARG A 359 0.30 -19.56 -0.20
CA ARG A 359 -0.22 -19.26 -1.54
C ARG A 359 -0.35 -17.79 -1.86
N LEU A 360 -0.60 -16.88 -0.87
CA LEU A 360 -0.83 -15.46 -1.13
C LEU A 360 0.30 -14.88 -2.00
N ARG A 361 -0.06 -14.40 -3.17
CA ARG A 361 0.89 -13.87 -4.15
C ARG A 361 1.34 -12.47 -3.80
N TYR A 362 2.48 -12.11 -4.34
CA TYR A 362 3.04 -10.76 -4.22
C TYR A 362 3.45 -10.27 -5.61
N GLY A 363 3.16 -9.00 -5.88
CA GLY A 363 3.52 -8.37 -7.13
C GLY A 363 5.02 -8.26 -7.36
N SER A 364 5.39 -8.08 -8.61
CA SER A 364 6.76 -7.92 -9.06
C SER A 364 7.15 -6.46 -9.37
N ASN A 365 6.41 -5.49 -8.81
CA ASN A 365 6.66 -4.09 -9.13
C ASN A 365 8.10 -3.66 -8.86
N ALA A 366 8.59 -2.87 -9.79
CA ALA A 366 9.89 -2.23 -9.71
C ALA A 366 9.79 -0.75 -10.12
N LYS A 367 10.68 0.07 -9.58
CA LYS A 367 10.79 1.50 -9.87
C LYS A 367 12.14 1.83 -10.47
N LEU A 368 12.14 2.68 -11.49
CA LEU A 368 13.34 3.30 -12.04
C LEU A 368 13.13 4.80 -12.07
N MET A 369 13.84 5.52 -11.23
CA MET A 369 13.81 6.97 -11.15
C MET A 369 14.90 7.54 -12.04
N ILE A 370 14.55 8.46 -12.93
CA ILE A 370 15.45 9.07 -13.92
C ILE A 370 15.44 10.58 -13.74
N GLY A 371 16.62 11.17 -13.55
CA GLY A 371 16.81 12.61 -13.39
C GLY A 371 16.95 13.33 -14.73
N PHE A 372 16.35 14.52 -14.78
CA PHE A 372 16.41 15.44 -15.93
C PHE A 372 16.76 16.85 -15.45
N SER A 373 17.54 17.58 -16.22
CA SER A 373 17.94 18.97 -15.91
C SER A 373 16.79 19.98 -16.01
N GLU A 374 15.72 19.61 -16.73
CA GLU A 374 14.47 20.36 -16.82
C GLU A 374 13.26 19.41 -16.94
N ARG A 375 12.09 19.87 -16.54
CA ARG A 375 10.82 19.14 -16.66
C ARG A 375 10.22 19.27 -18.05
N VAL A 376 10.83 18.64 -19.07
CA VAL A 376 10.44 18.76 -20.50
C VAL A 376 8.95 18.43 -20.72
N TRP A 377 8.43 17.41 -20.02
CA TRP A 377 7.00 17.05 -20.09
C TRP A 377 6.09 18.22 -19.71
N ALA A 378 6.46 19.01 -18.70
CA ALA A 378 5.68 20.14 -18.24
C ALA A 378 5.96 21.41 -19.04
N THR A 379 7.26 21.78 -19.23
CA THR A 379 7.66 23.06 -19.81
C THR A 379 7.37 23.15 -21.31
N ARG A 380 7.56 22.04 -22.03
CA ARG A 380 7.43 22.01 -23.50
C ARG A 380 6.14 21.31 -23.96
N HIS A 381 5.65 20.32 -23.22
CA HIS A 381 4.51 19.50 -23.64
C HIS A 381 3.21 19.75 -22.84
N ARG A 382 3.26 20.50 -21.73
CA ARG A 382 2.14 20.77 -20.83
C ARG A 382 1.45 19.48 -20.35
N MET A 383 2.26 18.49 -19.95
CA MET A 383 1.84 17.20 -19.42
C MET A 383 2.26 17.07 -17.96
N SER A 384 1.52 16.31 -17.17
CA SER A 384 1.78 16.05 -15.74
C SER A 384 3.04 15.20 -15.48
N GLY A 385 3.58 14.54 -16.51
CA GLY A 385 4.61 13.50 -16.36
C GLY A 385 4.04 12.11 -16.13
N THR A 386 2.73 12.01 -15.88
CA THR A 386 2.03 10.72 -15.81
C THR A 386 1.76 10.20 -17.22
N THR A 387 2.08 8.93 -17.45
CA THR A 387 1.71 8.24 -18.69
C THR A 387 1.36 6.79 -18.44
N TYR A 388 0.44 6.28 -19.27
CA TYR A 388 0.09 4.86 -19.40
C TYR A 388 0.31 4.45 -20.83
N SER A 389 1.01 3.34 -21.05
CA SER A 389 1.45 2.96 -22.39
C SER A 389 1.56 1.44 -22.54
N ASP A 390 1.24 0.92 -23.71
CA ASP A 390 1.51 -0.47 -24.12
C ASP A 390 3.00 -0.72 -24.47
N LEU A 391 3.84 0.31 -24.35
CA LEU A 391 5.29 0.16 -24.40
C LEU A 391 5.83 -0.56 -23.14
N PRO A 392 6.98 -1.22 -23.22
CA PRO A 392 7.58 -1.92 -22.06
C PRO A 392 7.78 -1.07 -20.81
N LEU A 393 7.87 0.26 -20.91
CA LEU A 393 7.93 1.16 -19.77
C LEU A 393 6.64 1.17 -18.93
N GLN A 394 5.51 0.76 -19.49
CA GLN A 394 4.17 0.74 -18.88
C GLN A 394 3.72 2.10 -18.37
N THR A 395 4.13 2.51 -17.16
CA THR A 395 3.69 3.77 -16.56
C THR A 395 4.85 4.64 -16.08
N THR A 396 4.60 5.96 -16.06
CA THR A 396 5.49 6.94 -15.42
C THR A 396 4.68 7.97 -14.65
N TRP A 397 5.33 8.69 -13.76
CA TRP A 397 4.85 9.93 -13.13
C TRP A 397 6.01 10.81 -12.71
N GLU A 398 5.74 12.09 -12.48
CA GLU A 398 6.71 13.00 -11.90
C GLU A 398 6.76 12.84 -10.38
N THR A 399 7.91 12.42 -9.86
CA THR A 399 8.19 12.26 -8.43
C THR A 399 8.63 13.58 -7.77
N SER A 400 9.13 14.54 -8.57
CA SER A 400 9.70 15.80 -8.07
C SER A 400 8.68 16.94 -7.92
N ARG A 401 7.38 16.67 -8.01
CA ARG A 401 6.33 17.68 -7.82
C ARG A 401 6.51 18.42 -6.50
N LEU A 402 6.27 19.74 -6.49
CA LEU A 402 6.45 20.66 -5.36
C LEU A 402 7.88 20.74 -4.79
N GLN A 403 8.86 20.05 -5.39
CA GLN A 403 10.26 20.19 -5.01
C GLN A 403 10.93 21.30 -5.79
N ASN A 404 11.83 22.02 -5.10
CA ASN A 404 12.53 23.19 -5.66
C ASN A 404 13.46 22.81 -6.83
N GLY A 405 13.74 23.80 -7.66
CA GLY A 405 14.71 23.71 -8.77
C GLY A 405 14.06 23.48 -10.13
N ALA A 406 14.88 23.64 -11.19
CA ALA A 406 14.46 23.40 -12.56
C ALA A 406 14.49 21.91 -12.94
N ALA A 407 15.34 21.15 -12.27
CA ALA A 407 15.48 19.71 -12.48
C ALA A 407 14.16 18.96 -12.17
N GLY A 408 14.01 17.78 -12.74
CA GLY A 408 12.86 16.93 -12.50
C GLY A 408 13.24 15.45 -12.44
N ILE A 409 12.42 14.65 -11.76
CA ILE A 409 12.56 13.21 -11.65
C ILE A 409 11.30 12.55 -12.19
N LEU A 410 11.45 11.69 -13.21
CA LEU A 410 10.40 10.77 -13.63
C LEU A 410 10.63 9.40 -12.97
N THR A 411 9.62 8.88 -12.33
CA THR A 411 9.56 7.48 -11.91
C THR A 411 8.91 6.67 -13.02
N ASN A 412 9.66 5.73 -13.60
CA ASN A 412 9.11 4.65 -14.39
C ASN A 412 8.73 3.50 -13.45
N PHE A 413 7.48 3.07 -13.52
CA PHE A 413 6.90 2.04 -12.66
C PHE A 413 6.37 0.90 -13.49
N THR A 414 6.83 -0.31 -13.19
CA THR A 414 6.47 -1.51 -13.93
C THR A 414 5.98 -2.61 -12.97
N GLY A 415 5.10 -3.47 -13.49
CA GLY A 415 4.59 -4.65 -12.80
C GLY A 415 4.63 -5.88 -13.70
N GLY A 416 4.21 -7.03 -13.18
CA GLY A 416 4.18 -8.28 -13.91
C GLY A 416 5.55 -8.66 -14.47
N ARG A 417 5.58 -9.18 -15.67
CA ARG A 417 6.80 -9.56 -16.39
C ARG A 417 7.76 -8.39 -16.58
N GLN A 418 7.24 -7.19 -16.92
CA GLN A 418 8.06 -5.99 -17.10
C GLN A 418 8.70 -5.55 -15.78
N GLY A 419 8.02 -5.75 -14.64
CA GLY A 419 8.57 -5.52 -13.32
C GLY A 419 9.79 -6.41 -13.03
N LEU A 420 9.72 -7.69 -13.41
CA LEU A 420 10.86 -8.60 -13.30
C LEU A 420 12.01 -8.21 -14.24
N GLU A 421 11.70 -7.88 -15.50
CA GLU A 421 12.67 -7.46 -16.52
C GLU A 421 13.39 -6.17 -16.14
N LEU A 422 12.76 -5.26 -15.43
CA LEU A 422 13.40 -4.05 -14.92
C LEU A 422 14.54 -4.37 -13.94
N GLY A 423 14.55 -5.56 -13.33
CA GLY A 423 15.63 -6.09 -12.49
C GLY A 423 16.89 -6.50 -13.26
N ALA A 424 16.77 -6.79 -14.55
CA ALA A 424 17.89 -7.16 -15.40
C ALA A 424 18.77 -5.95 -15.76
N ASP A 425 19.97 -6.19 -16.23
CA ASP A 425 20.95 -5.17 -16.66
C ASP A 425 21.25 -4.08 -15.60
N SER A 426 22.02 -3.07 -15.99
CA SER A 426 22.31 -1.91 -15.14
C SER A 426 21.15 -0.93 -15.10
N PRO A 427 20.99 -0.14 -14.02
CA PRO A 427 20.00 0.96 -13.99
C PRO A 427 20.15 1.91 -15.18
N LYS A 428 21.38 2.21 -15.59
CA LYS A 428 21.67 3.04 -16.76
C LYS A 428 21.10 2.46 -18.04
N ALA A 429 21.32 1.16 -18.31
CA ALA A 429 20.81 0.51 -19.53
C ALA A 429 19.28 0.50 -19.56
N GLN A 430 18.63 0.29 -18.41
CA GLN A 430 17.18 0.39 -18.29
C GLN A 430 16.68 1.82 -18.53
N ALA A 431 17.36 2.83 -17.96
CA ALA A 431 17.02 4.23 -18.16
C ALA A 431 17.22 4.65 -19.64
N ASP A 432 18.28 4.16 -20.31
CA ASP A 432 18.48 4.41 -21.75
C ASP A 432 17.31 3.86 -22.58
N ARG A 433 16.77 2.68 -22.22
CA ARG A 433 15.58 2.10 -22.88
C ARG A 433 14.32 2.91 -22.61
N ALA A 434 14.08 3.25 -21.36
CA ALA A 434 12.90 4.02 -20.96
C ALA A 434 12.88 5.41 -21.61
N VAL A 435 14.01 6.11 -21.63
CA VAL A 435 14.13 7.44 -22.26
C VAL A 435 13.86 7.36 -23.77
N ARG A 436 14.39 6.35 -24.47
CA ARG A 436 14.05 6.16 -25.91
C ARG A 436 12.56 5.97 -26.16
N GLN A 437 11.86 5.25 -25.29
CA GLN A 437 10.41 5.09 -25.39
C GLN A 437 9.68 6.39 -25.07
N LEU A 438 10.09 7.09 -24.02
CA LEU A 438 9.50 8.37 -23.60
C LEU A 438 9.75 9.48 -24.64
N GLU A 439 10.81 9.42 -25.41
CA GLU A 439 11.08 10.37 -26.50
C GLU A 439 10.01 10.33 -27.58
N THR A 440 9.31 9.19 -27.76
CA THR A 440 8.16 9.10 -28.68
C THR A 440 6.93 9.85 -28.13
N LEU A 441 6.85 9.98 -26.80
CA LEU A 441 5.79 10.71 -26.13
C LEU A 441 6.16 12.20 -25.96
N TRP A 442 7.41 12.47 -25.57
CA TRP A 442 7.89 13.82 -25.26
C TRP A 442 9.20 14.09 -26.02
N PRO A 443 9.14 14.51 -27.29
CA PRO A 443 10.31 14.90 -28.07
C PRO A 443 11.20 15.88 -27.32
N ALA A 444 12.51 15.73 -27.47
CA ALA A 444 13.57 16.47 -26.77
C ALA A 444 13.78 16.09 -25.28
N LEU A 445 13.09 15.07 -24.76
CA LEU A 445 13.32 14.58 -23.40
C LEU A 445 14.75 14.07 -23.19
N ALA A 446 15.28 13.32 -24.17
CA ALA A 446 16.61 12.74 -24.09
C ALA A 446 17.71 13.80 -23.93
N SER A 447 17.54 15.01 -24.52
CA SER A 447 18.50 16.10 -24.41
C SER A 447 18.60 16.71 -23.00
N ALA A 448 17.54 16.58 -22.21
CA ALA A 448 17.48 17.06 -20.84
C ALA A 448 17.91 15.99 -19.81
N ARG A 449 18.19 14.76 -20.24
CA ARG A 449 18.58 13.70 -19.30
C ARG A 449 19.92 14.01 -18.63
N GLU A 450 19.95 13.91 -17.31
CA GLU A 450 21.18 13.95 -16.54
C GLU A 450 21.85 12.57 -16.51
N GLY A 451 23.06 12.48 -17.07
CA GLY A 451 23.83 11.23 -17.03
C GLY A 451 24.16 10.80 -15.60
N GLN A 452 24.08 9.50 -15.30
CA GLN A 452 24.36 8.91 -13.99
C GLN A 452 23.41 9.37 -12.87
N ARG A 453 22.23 9.89 -13.22
CA ARG A 453 21.16 10.25 -12.29
C ARG A 453 19.97 9.30 -12.49
N GLU A 454 20.25 8.01 -12.41
CA GLU A 454 19.24 6.94 -12.42
C GLU A 454 19.36 6.05 -11.18
N ALA A 455 18.28 5.85 -10.49
CA ALA A 455 18.19 4.95 -9.34
C ALA A 455 17.10 3.88 -9.59
N ARG A 456 17.37 2.65 -9.18
CA ARG A 456 16.42 1.53 -9.34
C ARG A 456 16.14 0.86 -8.01
N MET A 457 14.86 0.58 -7.75
CA MET A 457 14.41 -0.33 -6.72
C MET A 457 13.66 -1.50 -7.36
N HIS A 458 14.23 -2.67 -7.27
CA HIS A 458 13.64 -3.93 -7.72
C HIS A 458 13.21 -4.75 -6.51
N TRP A 459 11.94 -4.65 -6.14
CA TRP A 459 11.41 -5.27 -4.92
C TRP A 459 11.45 -6.81 -4.94
N PRO A 460 11.26 -7.50 -6.08
CA PRO A 460 11.36 -8.96 -6.14
C PRO A 460 12.73 -9.52 -5.72
N SER A 461 13.81 -8.78 -5.95
CA SER A 461 15.16 -9.20 -5.57
C SER A 461 15.58 -8.79 -4.16
N GLN A 462 14.73 -8.06 -3.42
CA GLN A 462 15.05 -7.66 -2.06
C GLN A 462 14.87 -8.82 -1.09
N GLU A 463 15.94 -9.26 -0.45
CA GLU A 463 16.03 -10.47 0.39
C GLU A 463 14.89 -10.59 1.42
N PHE A 464 14.52 -9.50 2.07
CA PHE A 464 13.50 -9.47 3.13
C PHE A 464 12.15 -8.92 2.69
N THR A 465 11.84 -8.98 1.37
CA THR A 465 10.52 -8.66 0.82
C THR A 465 10.08 -9.66 -0.25
N LEU A 466 10.97 -9.97 -1.22
CA LEU A 466 10.74 -10.95 -2.30
C LEU A 466 9.44 -10.69 -3.07
N GLY A 467 9.15 -9.44 -3.32
CA GLY A 467 7.95 -8.97 -3.98
C GLY A 467 7.57 -7.56 -3.52
N SER A 468 6.61 -6.97 -4.20
CA SER A 468 6.15 -5.61 -3.92
C SER A 468 5.09 -5.58 -2.81
N TYR A 469 3.88 -5.98 -3.09
CA TYR A 469 2.74 -6.06 -2.19
C TYR A 469 1.83 -7.23 -2.56
N ALA A 470 0.91 -7.59 -1.65
CA ALA A 470 0.01 -8.72 -1.85
C ALA A 470 -0.97 -8.46 -3.00
N CYS A 471 -1.24 -9.50 -3.78
CA CYS A 471 -2.23 -9.51 -4.84
C CYS A 471 -2.94 -10.86 -4.86
N TYR A 472 -4.27 -10.87 -4.96
CA TYR A 472 -5.05 -12.09 -5.05
C TYR A 472 -5.15 -12.56 -6.51
N GLY A 473 -4.77 -13.82 -6.72
CA GLY A 473 -4.98 -14.52 -7.98
C GLY A 473 -6.39 -15.10 -8.11
N PRO A 474 -6.69 -15.79 -9.25
CA PRO A 474 -7.99 -16.41 -9.47
C PRO A 474 -8.38 -17.40 -8.36
N GLY A 475 -9.56 -17.23 -7.79
CA GLY A 475 -10.10 -18.03 -6.68
C GLY A 475 -9.53 -17.69 -5.30
N GLU A 476 -8.64 -16.70 -5.18
CA GLU A 476 -7.98 -16.39 -3.92
C GLU A 476 -8.74 -15.37 -3.05
N TRP A 477 -9.64 -14.57 -3.61
CA TRP A 477 -10.54 -13.72 -2.84
C TRP A 477 -11.49 -14.56 -1.95
N THR A 478 -12.02 -15.62 -2.53
CA THR A 478 -13.00 -16.49 -1.85
C THR A 478 -12.37 -17.64 -1.07
N THR A 479 -11.03 -17.81 -1.13
CA THR A 479 -10.34 -18.91 -0.42
C THR A 479 -9.23 -18.46 0.51
N LEU A 480 -8.70 -17.23 0.37
CA LEU A 480 -7.58 -16.75 1.18
C LEU A 480 -7.86 -15.43 1.89
N ARG A 481 -8.62 -14.49 1.25
CA ARG A 481 -8.78 -13.13 1.78
C ARG A 481 -9.41 -13.17 3.17
N GLY A 482 -8.88 -12.38 4.09
CA GLY A 482 -9.21 -12.38 5.51
C GLY A 482 -8.27 -13.25 6.36
N ALA A 483 -7.96 -14.47 5.91
CA ALA A 483 -7.06 -15.35 6.64
C ALA A 483 -5.68 -14.75 6.96
N PRO A 484 -5.04 -13.90 6.11
CA PRO A 484 -3.77 -13.28 6.46
C PRO A 484 -3.79 -12.50 7.77
N GLY A 485 -4.84 -11.73 8.04
CA GLY A 485 -4.95 -10.86 9.22
C GLY A 485 -5.44 -11.54 10.50
N GLU A 486 -6.00 -12.74 10.41
CA GLU A 486 -6.53 -13.44 11.59
C GLU A 486 -5.45 -13.83 12.59
N SER A 487 -5.73 -13.65 13.87
CA SER A 487 -4.86 -14.11 14.96
C SER A 487 -5.06 -15.59 15.26
N VAL A 488 -4.00 -16.26 15.69
CA VAL A 488 -4.04 -17.64 16.18
C VAL A 488 -3.63 -17.64 17.65
N GLY A 489 -4.60 -17.66 18.55
CA GLY A 489 -4.34 -17.45 19.98
C GLY A 489 -3.67 -16.10 20.23
N ASN A 490 -2.50 -16.11 20.85
CA ASN A 490 -1.68 -14.93 21.15
C ASN A 490 -0.64 -14.62 20.05
N LEU A 491 -0.75 -15.25 18.89
CA LEU A 491 0.03 -14.95 17.69
C LEU A 491 -0.80 -14.06 16.77
N HIS A 492 -0.34 -12.83 16.55
CA HIS A 492 -1.00 -11.83 15.73
C HIS A 492 -0.21 -11.60 14.44
N PHE A 493 -0.88 -11.12 13.39
CA PHE A 493 -0.29 -10.82 12.09
C PHE A 493 -0.62 -9.39 11.72
N ALA A 494 0.36 -8.67 11.16
CA ALA A 494 0.21 -7.30 10.72
C ALA A 494 1.04 -7.04 9.44
N GLY A 495 0.60 -6.11 8.63
CA GLY A 495 1.20 -5.76 7.35
C GLY A 495 0.10 -5.41 6.35
N GLU A 496 0.46 -4.79 5.24
CA GLU A 496 -0.53 -4.40 4.21
C GLU A 496 -1.34 -5.59 3.69
N HIS A 497 -0.73 -6.78 3.65
CA HIS A 497 -1.36 -8.03 3.22
C HIS A 497 -2.43 -8.56 4.19
N CYS A 498 -2.50 -8.00 5.39
CA CYS A 498 -3.51 -8.30 6.40
C CYS A 498 -4.72 -7.35 6.34
N ALA A 499 -4.62 -6.25 5.60
CA ALA A 499 -5.70 -5.28 5.45
C ALA A 499 -6.74 -5.76 4.43
N PHE A 500 -8.00 -5.34 4.62
CA PHE A 500 -9.04 -5.57 3.63
C PHE A 500 -9.02 -4.48 2.54
N ASP A 501 -9.29 -3.26 2.93
CA ASP A 501 -9.53 -2.16 2.01
C ASP A 501 -8.25 -1.46 1.55
N ASN A 502 -7.24 -1.46 2.42
CA ASN A 502 -5.98 -0.75 2.21
C ASN A 502 -4.81 -1.73 1.95
N GLN A 503 -5.11 -2.91 1.36
CA GLN A 503 -4.09 -3.86 0.95
C GLN A 503 -3.12 -3.23 -0.04
N GLY A 504 -1.81 -3.42 0.19
CA GLY A 504 -0.74 -2.85 -0.65
C GLY A 504 -0.35 -1.42 -0.29
N PHE A 505 -1.16 -0.68 0.47
CA PHE A 505 -0.88 0.69 0.87
C PHE A 505 -0.10 0.79 2.20
N MET A 506 0.55 1.94 2.40
CA MET A 506 1.13 2.30 3.71
C MET A 506 0.03 2.39 4.78
N GLU A 507 -1.16 2.89 4.40
CA GLU A 507 -2.36 2.94 5.25
C GLU A 507 -2.71 1.57 5.82
N GLY A 508 -2.73 0.51 4.99
CA GLY A 508 -3.01 -0.87 5.44
C GLY A 508 -1.97 -1.39 6.43
N GLY A 509 -0.72 -0.94 6.29
CA GLY A 509 0.32 -1.23 7.27
C GLY A 509 0.04 -0.57 8.62
N VAL A 510 -0.35 0.71 8.64
CA VAL A 510 -0.75 1.43 9.88
C VAL A 510 -1.97 0.79 10.51
N GLU A 511 -3.01 0.56 9.71
CA GLU A 511 -4.28 -0.02 10.12
C GLU A 511 -4.10 -1.36 10.84
N THR A 512 -3.38 -2.29 10.22
CA THR A 512 -3.18 -3.63 10.77
C THR A 512 -2.24 -3.65 11.97
N GLY A 513 -1.27 -2.73 12.03
CA GLY A 513 -0.45 -2.50 13.21
C GLY A 513 -1.29 -2.05 14.41
N GLU A 514 -2.25 -1.14 14.19
CA GLU A 514 -3.20 -0.71 15.23
C GLU A 514 -4.16 -1.82 15.63
N TRP A 515 -4.62 -2.65 14.68
CA TRP A 515 -5.49 -3.79 15.00
C TRP A 515 -4.76 -4.82 15.88
N ALA A 516 -3.52 -5.15 15.55
CA ALA A 516 -2.72 -6.08 16.36
C ALA A 516 -2.49 -5.53 17.78
N ALA A 517 -2.15 -4.25 17.91
CA ALA A 517 -2.00 -3.62 19.21
C ALA A 517 -3.29 -3.64 20.04
N ARG A 518 -4.43 -3.30 19.42
CA ARG A 518 -5.75 -3.32 20.06
C ARG A 518 -6.14 -4.72 20.52
N ALA A 519 -5.93 -5.73 19.66
CA ALA A 519 -6.22 -7.13 20.00
C ALA A 519 -5.45 -7.59 21.23
N ILE A 520 -4.17 -7.21 21.34
CA ILE A 520 -3.34 -7.53 22.50
C ILE A 520 -3.82 -6.82 23.76
N LEU A 521 -4.20 -5.54 23.67
CA LEU A 521 -4.69 -4.74 24.81
C LEU A 521 -6.06 -5.23 25.32
N GLU A 522 -6.94 -5.58 24.41
CA GLU A 522 -8.30 -6.06 24.74
C GLU A 522 -8.36 -7.57 25.00
N LYS A 523 -7.23 -8.29 24.88
CA LYS A 523 -7.15 -9.76 24.95
C LYS A 523 -8.13 -10.46 23.99
N ARG A 524 -8.30 -9.88 22.81
CA ARG A 524 -9.17 -10.39 21.74
C ARG A 524 -8.37 -11.05 20.63
N VAL A 525 -9.03 -11.93 19.89
CA VAL A 525 -8.50 -12.53 18.66
C VAL A 525 -9.04 -11.73 17.48
N VAL A 526 -8.18 -11.28 16.57
CA VAL A 526 -8.61 -10.69 15.28
C VAL A 526 -9.18 -11.83 14.43
N ARG A 527 -10.40 -11.67 13.91
CA ARG A 527 -11.04 -12.62 12.99
C ARG A 527 -11.33 -11.93 11.66
N ALA A 528 -11.43 -12.72 10.59
CA ALA A 528 -12.02 -12.25 9.35
C ALA A 528 -13.47 -11.85 9.61
N ALA A 529 -13.86 -10.69 9.11
CA ALA A 529 -15.21 -10.15 9.28
C ALA A 529 -16.23 -10.94 8.43
#